data_9d771eb7fc9a0f8e0593a1a7c98ed2b1
#
_entry.id   9d771eb7fc9a0f8e0593a1a7c98ed2b1
#
_cell.length_a   1.000
_cell.length_b   1.000
_cell.length_c   1.000
_cell.angle_alpha   90.00
_cell.angle_beta   90.00
_cell.angle_gamma   90.00
#
_symmetry.space_group_name_H-M   'P 1'
#
loop_
_entity.id
_entity.type
_entity.pdbx_description
1 polymer ?
#
loop_
_entity_poly.entity_id
_entity_poly.type
_entity_poly.pdbx_seq_one_letter_code
_entity_poly.pdbx_strand_id
1 'polypeptide(L)'
;MKITAIETIQNKNFSNFVWVKIHTDEGITGLGETFRNPNAIVSYIHESCAPYLLGKDPLRINEHADNLLNWTANRYIGYPTRSVEYRGNSAIDIALWDLKAKSSNLKLVDILGGPCRDKIPIYNTCAASGYNWNANSSSRLVSELKSNQNKESYDDLELQTKNPGDLAQSLLDEGIKAMKIWPFDEFAFISKGQMISSQDLKKGL
;
A
#
# COMPACT_ATOMS: atom_id res chain seq x y z
N MET A 1 9.46 -9.65 26.64
CA MET A 1 9.87 -9.29 25.27
C MET A 1 9.97 -7.78 25.15
N LYS A 2 11.07 -7.27 24.55
CA LYS A 2 11.30 -5.85 24.34
C LYS A 2 11.78 -5.60 22.92
N ILE A 3 11.38 -4.50 22.32
CA ILE A 3 11.84 -4.06 21.00
C ILE A 3 13.32 -3.64 21.13
N THR A 4 14.20 -4.25 20.36
CA THR A 4 15.64 -3.96 20.36
C THR A 4 16.11 -3.15 19.16
N ALA A 5 15.45 -3.31 18.01
CA ALA A 5 15.76 -2.55 16.81
C ALA A 5 14.53 -2.44 15.88
N ILE A 6 14.52 -1.36 15.10
CA ILE A 6 13.60 -1.18 13.97
C ILE A 6 14.45 -1.00 12.71
N GLU A 7 14.23 -1.85 11.73
CA GLU A 7 14.92 -1.87 10.45
C GLU A 7 13.94 -1.52 9.33
N THR A 8 14.35 -0.68 8.40
CA THR A 8 13.59 -0.40 7.19
C THR A 8 14.35 -0.92 5.97
N ILE A 9 13.64 -1.57 5.06
CA ILE A 9 14.22 -2.19 3.87
C ILE A 9 13.55 -1.55 2.64
N GLN A 10 14.38 -1.12 1.70
CA GLN A 10 13.98 -0.63 0.39
C GLN A 10 14.65 -1.46 -0.70
N ASN A 11 13.97 -1.68 -1.81
CA ASN A 11 14.48 -2.44 -2.95
C ASN A 11 14.35 -1.61 -4.23
N LYS A 12 15.40 -1.58 -5.04
CA LYS A 12 15.43 -0.80 -6.30
C LYS A 12 14.36 -1.24 -7.30
N ASN A 13 14.03 -2.54 -7.34
CA ASN A 13 13.02 -3.09 -8.25
C ASN A 13 11.59 -2.75 -7.80
N PHE A 14 11.43 -2.45 -6.50
CA PHE A 14 10.17 -2.08 -5.87
C PHE A 14 10.34 -0.76 -5.12
N SER A 15 10.85 0.24 -5.82
CA SER A 15 11.30 1.49 -5.21
C SER A 15 10.21 2.30 -4.51
N ASN A 16 8.94 1.95 -4.71
CA ASN A 16 7.80 2.58 -4.05
C ASN A 16 7.44 1.95 -2.69
N PHE A 17 8.04 0.82 -2.34
CA PHE A 17 7.73 0.06 -1.13
C PHE A 17 8.77 0.28 -0.03
N VAL A 18 8.30 0.16 1.20
CA VAL A 18 9.13 0.09 2.41
C VAL A 18 8.66 -1.09 3.24
N TRP A 19 9.55 -2.00 3.56
CA TRP A 19 9.32 -3.05 4.55
C TRP A 19 9.92 -2.62 5.87
N VAL A 20 9.24 -2.95 6.96
CA VAL A 20 9.65 -2.63 8.32
C VAL A 20 9.80 -3.92 9.10
N LYS A 21 10.97 -4.13 9.70
CA LYS A 21 11.19 -5.22 10.66
C LYS A 21 11.34 -4.67 12.06
N ILE A 22 10.63 -5.26 13.00
CA ILE A 22 10.75 -4.97 14.43
C ILE A 22 11.41 -6.18 15.08
N HIS A 23 12.60 -5.96 15.62
CA HIS A 23 13.39 -6.99 16.30
C HIS A 23 13.18 -6.94 17.80
N THR A 24 13.26 -8.09 18.47
CA THR A 24 13.09 -8.22 19.91
C THR A 24 14.27 -8.92 20.59
N ASP A 25 14.39 -8.72 21.90
CA ASP A 25 15.39 -9.40 22.76
C ASP A 25 15.18 -10.93 22.84
N GLU A 26 14.03 -11.44 22.44
CA GLU A 26 13.74 -12.88 22.36
C GLU A 26 14.00 -13.48 20.97
N GLY A 27 14.57 -12.71 20.03
CA GLY A 27 14.91 -13.15 18.68
C GLY A 27 13.71 -13.26 17.73
N ILE A 28 12.51 -12.91 18.19
CA ILE A 28 11.31 -12.88 17.33
C ILE A 28 11.30 -11.58 16.56
N THR A 29 11.01 -11.64 15.26
CA THR A 29 10.97 -10.49 14.38
C THR A 29 9.60 -10.37 13.69
N GLY A 30 8.97 -9.20 13.79
CA GLY A 30 7.76 -8.87 13.05
C GLY A 30 8.07 -8.13 11.75
N LEU A 31 7.27 -8.37 10.72
CA LEU A 31 7.38 -7.76 9.40
C LEU A 31 6.12 -6.97 9.05
N GLY A 32 6.29 -5.73 8.65
CA GLY A 32 5.24 -4.88 8.10
C GLY A 32 5.65 -4.28 6.76
N GLU A 33 4.67 -3.72 6.05
CA GLU A 33 4.88 -3.14 4.73
C GLU A 33 4.05 -1.85 4.57
N THR A 34 4.59 -0.93 3.79
CA THR A 34 3.87 0.25 3.31
C THR A 34 4.42 0.71 1.96
N PHE A 35 3.80 1.73 1.35
CA PHE A 35 4.22 2.21 0.05
C PHE A 35 3.91 3.70 -0.14
N ARG A 36 4.48 4.31 -1.20
CA ARG A 36 4.47 5.73 -1.58
C ARG A 36 5.28 6.64 -0.64
N ASN A 37 6.03 7.55 -1.23
CA ASN A 37 6.95 8.45 -0.53
C ASN A 37 7.92 7.71 0.41
N PRO A 38 8.63 6.67 -0.08
CA PRO A 38 9.38 5.75 0.77
C PRO A 38 10.41 6.45 1.65
N ASN A 39 11.17 7.41 1.11
CA ASN A 39 12.21 8.11 1.88
C ASN A 39 11.63 8.94 3.03
N ALA A 40 10.49 9.61 2.80
CA ALA A 40 9.82 10.37 3.85
C ALA A 40 9.28 9.44 4.96
N ILE A 41 8.75 8.26 4.58
CA ILE A 41 8.30 7.25 5.54
C ILE A 41 9.46 6.69 6.34
N VAL A 42 10.59 6.38 5.71
CA VAL A 42 11.80 5.88 6.40
C VAL A 42 12.28 6.91 7.42
N SER A 43 12.40 8.18 7.03
CA SER A 43 12.78 9.26 7.94
C SER A 43 11.82 9.35 9.12
N TYR A 44 10.51 9.36 8.87
CA TYR A 44 9.50 9.39 9.94
C TYR A 44 9.61 8.20 10.90
N ILE A 45 9.80 6.99 10.38
CA ILE A 45 9.95 5.79 11.22
C ILE A 45 11.15 5.91 12.13
N HIS A 46 12.31 6.30 11.59
CA HIS A 46 13.55 6.37 12.38
C HIS A 46 13.65 7.58 13.30
N GLU A 47 13.11 8.72 12.90
CA GLU A 47 13.21 9.96 13.69
C GLU A 47 12.07 10.10 14.73
N SER A 48 10.90 9.51 14.47
CA SER A 48 9.74 9.68 15.33
C SER A 48 9.28 8.39 16.01
N CYS A 49 9.14 7.29 15.25
CA CYS A 49 8.56 6.06 15.77
C CYS A 49 9.59 5.25 16.57
N ALA A 50 10.80 5.07 16.06
CA ALA A 50 11.82 4.25 16.70
C ALA A 50 12.24 4.77 18.07
N PRO A 51 12.49 6.07 18.29
CA PRO A 51 12.81 6.59 19.62
C PRO A 51 11.71 6.33 20.66
N TYR A 52 10.46 6.29 20.23
CA TYR A 52 9.34 5.96 21.12
C TYR A 52 9.25 4.47 21.41
N LEU A 53 9.46 3.60 20.42
CA LEU A 53 9.20 2.15 20.52
C LEU A 53 10.35 1.35 21.13
N LEU A 54 11.60 1.79 20.97
CA LEU A 54 12.77 1.06 21.48
C LEU A 54 12.68 0.83 22.99
N GLY A 55 12.94 -0.40 23.41
CA GLY A 55 12.87 -0.85 24.81
C GLY A 55 11.46 -1.14 25.33
N LYS A 56 10.41 -0.87 24.56
CA LYS A 56 9.02 -1.13 24.96
C LYS A 56 8.59 -2.56 24.65
N ASP A 57 7.51 -2.98 25.29
CA ASP A 57 6.85 -4.26 25.05
C ASP A 57 6.05 -4.21 23.75
N PRO A 58 6.42 -4.99 22.71
CA PRO A 58 5.75 -4.98 21.42
C PRO A 58 4.31 -5.51 21.46
N LEU A 59 3.90 -6.21 22.51
CA LEU A 59 2.56 -6.77 22.62
C LEU A 59 1.50 -5.73 23.04
N ARG A 60 1.91 -4.53 23.43
CA ARG A 60 1.00 -3.42 23.75
C ARG A 60 0.56 -2.65 22.51
N ILE A 61 0.09 -3.38 21.50
CA ILE A 61 -0.16 -2.86 20.14
C ILE A 61 -1.09 -1.65 20.15
N ASN A 62 -2.24 -1.75 20.84
CA ASN A 62 -3.21 -0.65 20.89
C ASN A 62 -2.65 0.61 21.57
N GLU A 63 -1.82 0.44 22.61
CA GLU A 63 -1.13 1.57 23.24
C GLU A 63 -0.15 2.22 22.28
N HIS A 64 0.60 1.43 21.53
CA HIS A 64 1.52 1.96 20.54
C HIS A 64 0.79 2.66 19.40
N ALA A 65 -0.32 2.10 18.91
CA ALA A 65 -1.14 2.73 17.88
C ALA A 65 -1.66 4.10 18.34
N ASP A 66 -2.18 4.19 19.56
CA ASP A 66 -2.66 5.46 20.13
C ASP A 66 -1.53 6.47 20.32
N ASN A 67 -0.41 6.05 20.91
CA ASN A 67 0.71 6.95 21.15
C ASN A 67 1.40 7.42 19.86
N LEU A 68 1.57 6.57 18.86
CA LEU A 68 2.11 6.96 17.57
C LEU A 68 1.17 7.93 16.84
N LEU A 69 -0.13 7.82 17.04
CA LEU A 69 -1.10 8.72 16.45
C LEU A 69 -1.19 10.07 17.18
N ASN A 70 -1.14 10.07 18.51
CA ASN A 70 -1.54 11.20 19.34
C ASN A 70 -0.38 11.84 20.12
N TRP A 71 0.69 11.11 20.45
CA TRP A 71 1.71 11.54 21.41
C TRP A 71 3.12 11.75 20.84
N THR A 72 3.40 11.25 19.63
CA THR A 72 4.70 11.45 18.98
C THR A 72 4.71 12.77 18.19
N ALA A 73 5.51 12.87 17.18
CA ALA A 73 5.58 14.03 16.30
C ALA A 73 4.22 14.54 15.79
N ASN A 74 3.22 13.64 15.73
CA ASN A 74 1.90 13.94 15.18
C ASN A 74 1.05 14.92 16.00
N ARG A 75 1.32 15.08 17.29
CA ARG A 75 0.55 15.99 18.15
C ARG A 75 0.57 17.44 17.67
N TYR A 76 1.66 17.84 17.04
CA TYR A 76 1.88 19.21 16.60
C TYR A 76 1.90 19.39 15.07
N ILE A 77 1.83 18.29 14.33
CA ILE A 77 1.84 18.28 12.88
C ILE A 77 0.39 18.35 12.40
N GLY A 78 0.05 19.45 11.77
CA GLY A 78 -1.29 19.67 11.21
C GLY A 78 -1.64 18.68 10.10
N TYR A 79 -2.89 18.66 9.71
CA TYR A 79 -3.45 17.72 8.74
C TYR A 79 -2.68 17.87 7.47
N PRO A 80 -2.18 18.28 6.64
CA PRO A 80 -1.68 17.84 5.33
C PRO A 80 -0.56 16.81 5.37
N THR A 81 0.15 16.70 6.46
CA THR A 81 1.34 15.82 6.55
C THR A 81 1.04 14.40 7.01
N ARG A 82 -0.12 14.16 7.58
CA ARG A 82 -0.49 12.84 8.15
C ARG A 82 -0.48 11.68 7.16
N SER A 83 -0.36 11.90 5.87
CA SER A 83 -0.28 10.82 4.89
C SER A 83 0.97 9.94 5.07
N VAL A 84 2.13 10.54 5.34
CA VAL A 84 3.39 9.84 5.58
C VAL A 84 3.36 9.15 6.94
N GLU A 85 2.91 9.85 7.96
CA GLU A 85 2.81 9.35 9.34
C GLU A 85 1.86 8.14 9.44
N TYR A 86 0.67 8.23 8.83
CA TYR A 86 -0.24 7.09 8.81
C TYR A 86 0.34 5.87 8.09
N ARG A 87 1.10 6.06 7.04
CA ARG A 87 1.76 4.97 6.34
C ARG A 87 2.86 4.32 7.17
N GLY A 88 3.66 5.13 7.86
CA GLY A 88 4.68 4.64 8.78
C GLY A 88 4.07 3.90 9.96
N ASN A 89 3.06 4.49 10.60
CA ASN A 89 2.34 3.86 11.71
C ASN A 89 1.67 2.55 11.30
N SER A 90 1.07 2.49 10.11
CA SER A 90 0.46 1.28 9.57
C SER A 90 1.47 0.15 9.38
N ALA A 91 2.66 0.45 8.83
CA ALA A 91 3.71 -0.55 8.68
C ALA A 91 4.20 -1.10 10.03
N ILE A 92 4.31 -0.23 11.02
CA ILE A 92 4.67 -0.63 12.39
C ILE A 92 3.57 -1.48 13.02
N ASP A 93 2.31 -1.07 12.89
CA ASP A 93 1.17 -1.82 13.42
C ASP A 93 1.10 -3.24 12.82
N ILE A 94 1.23 -3.37 11.50
CA ILE A 94 1.31 -4.67 10.84
C ILE A 94 2.46 -5.51 11.37
N ALA A 95 3.66 -4.92 11.56
CA ALA A 95 4.82 -5.64 12.10
C ALA A 95 4.59 -6.09 13.55
N LEU A 96 3.93 -5.30 14.37
CA LEU A 96 3.60 -5.68 15.76
C LEU A 96 2.57 -6.82 15.82
N TRP A 97 1.56 -6.80 14.95
CA TRP A 97 0.60 -7.90 14.84
C TRP A 97 1.23 -9.19 14.33
N ASP A 98 2.14 -9.12 13.34
CA ASP A 98 2.92 -10.26 12.86
C ASP A 98 3.81 -10.84 13.97
N LEU A 99 4.46 -9.96 14.73
CA LEU A 99 5.28 -10.35 15.87
C LEU A 99 4.44 -11.05 16.95
N LYS A 100 3.25 -10.53 17.26
CA LYS A 100 2.34 -11.13 18.24
C LYS A 100 1.90 -12.53 17.78
N ALA A 101 1.55 -12.70 16.51
CA ALA A 101 1.19 -13.98 15.95
C ALA A 101 2.35 -15.00 16.08
N LYS A 102 3.55 -14.61 15.69
CA LYS A 102 4.77 -15.43 15.80
C LYS A 102 5.10 -15.79 17.24
N SER A 103 5.05 -14.83 18.17
CA SER A 103 5.33 -15.09 19.60
C SER A 103 4.33 -16.05 20.24
N SER A 104 3.10 -16.09 19.74
CA SER A 104 2.05 -17.01 20.18
C SER A 104 2.04 -18.34 19.43
N ASN A 105 2.90 -18.50 18.42
CA ASN A 105 2.89 -19.63 17.48
C ASN A 105 1.51 -19.87 16.83
N LEU A 106 0.79 -18.80 16.52
CA LEU A 106 -0.51 -18.82 15.91
C LEU A 106 -0.49 -18.08 14.56
N LYS A 107 -1.45 -18.38 13.71
CA LYS A 107 -1.69 -17.58 12.49
C LYS A 107 -2.29 -16.23 12.88
N LEU A 108 -1.98 -15.19 12.12
CA LEU A 108 -2.56 -13.87 12.37
C LEU A 108 -4.10 -13.89 12.34
N VAL A 109 -4.69 -14.66 11.44
CA VAL A 109 -6.16 -14.81 11.36
C VAL A 109 -6.77 -15.36 12.65
N ASP A 110 -6.07 -16.27 13.33
CA ASP A 110 -6.55 -16.87 14.59
C ASP A 110 -6.45 -15.83 15.74
N ILE A 111 -5.37 -15.03 15.76
CA ILE A 111 -5.22 -13.91 16.71
C ILE A 111 -6.29 -12.85 16.53
N LEU A 112 -6.76 -12.64 15.29
CA LEU A 112 -7.80 -11.67 14.96
C LEU A 112 -9.24 -12.20 15.14
N GLY A 113 -9.40 -13.39 15.71
CA GLY A 113 -10.72 -13.96 16.03
C GLY A 113 -11.15 -15.11 15.14
N GLY A 114 -10.27 -15.62 14.28
CA GLY A 114 -10.52 -16.76 13.41
C GLY A 114 -11.08 -16.40 12.03
N PRO A 115 -11.05 -17.34 11.09
CA PRO A 115 -11.51 -17.10 9.72
C PRO A 115 -13.05 -17.04 9.65
N CYS A 116 -13.59 -16.06 8.97
CA CYS A 116 -15.01 -16.00 8.65
C CYS A 116 -15.33 -16.57 7.26
N ARG A 117 -14.31 -16.92 6.47
CA ARG A 117 -14.41 -17.52 5.14
C ARG A 117 -13.11 -18.19 4.75
N ASP A 118 -13.17 -19.25 3.94
CA ASP A 118 -11.99 -19.99 3.48
C ASP A 118 -11.36 -19.38 2.22
N LYS A 119 -12.14 -18.62 1.45
CA LYS A 119 -11.72 -17.99 0.20
C LYS A 119 -12.21 -16.55 0.14
N ILE A 120 -11.37 -15.69 -0.43
CA ILE A 120 -11.71 -14.29 -0.69
C ILE A 120 -11.85 -14.11 -2.20
N PRO A 121 -13.02 -13.64 -2.70
CA PRO A 121 -13.14 -13.24 -4.10
C PRO A 121 -12.15 -12.10 -4.42
N ILE A 122 -11.49 -12.22 -5.56
CA ILE A 122 -10.58 -11.20 -6.05
C ILE A 122 -11.10 -10.57 -7.33
N TYR A 123 -10.64 -9.37 -7.62
CA TYR A 123 -10.79 -8.73 -8.92
C TYR A 123 -9.43 -8.25 -9.42
N ASN A 124 -9.28 -8.14 -10.74
CA ASN A 124 -8.11 -7.50 -11.30
C ASN A 124 -8.29 -5.98 -11.30
N THR A 125 -7.29 -5.27 -10.81
CA THR A 125 -7.18 -3.82 -11.01
C THR A 125 -6.43 -3.61 -12.31
N CYS A 126 -7.13 -3.22 -13.36
CA CYS A 126 -6.59 -3.11 -14.72
C CYS A 126 -5.65 -1.89 -14.83
N ALA A 127 -4.50 -1.98 -14.19
CA ALA A 127 -3.48 -0.96 -14.11
C ALA A 127 -2.31 -1.28 -15.04
N ALA A 128 -1.53 -0.27 -15.40
CA ALA A 128 -0.29 -0.45 -16.14
C ALA A 128 0.69 -1.35 -15.37
N SER A 129 1.49 -2.10 -16.11
CA SER A 129 2.60 -2.87 -15.55
C SER A 129 3.50 -1.97 -14.69
N GLY A 130 3.78 -2.39 -13.47
CA GLY A 130 4.61 -1.63 -12.54
C GLY A 130 3.93 -0.43 -11.86
N TYR A 131 2.63 -0.24 -12.01
CA TYR A 131 1.87 0.90 -11.49
C TYR A 131 2.17 1.26 -10.03
N ASN A 132 2.29 0.26 -9.15
CA ASN A 132 2.59 0.49 -7.74
C ASN A 132 4.05 0.20 -7.35
N TRP A 133 4.85 -0.39 -8.21
CA TRP A 133 6.19 -0.87 -7.85
C TRP A 133 7.24 0.23 -7.88
N ASN A 134 7.07 1.22 -8.75
CA ASN A 134 8.04 2.28 -8.94
C ASN A 134 7.56 3.59 -8.31
N ALA A 135 8.38 4.22 -7.47
CA ALA A 135 8.08 5.49 -6.81
C ALA A 135 7.74 6.62 -7.81
N ASN A 136 8.30 6.56 -9.00
CA ASN A 136 8.06 7.55 -10.06
C ASN A 136 6.80 7.28 -10.89
N SER A 137 6.22 6.06 -10.81
CA SER A 137 5.03 5.70 -11.58
C SER A 137 3.72 6.14 -10.93
N SER A 138 3.72 6.36 -9.63
CA SER A 138 2.50 6.70 -8.87
C SER A 138 1.96 8.11 -9.12
N SER A 139 2.74 8.99 -9.74
CA SER A 139 2.34 10.36 -10.09
C SER A 139 2.03 10.56 -11.58
N ARG A 140 2.18 9.51 -12.38
CA ARG A 140 2.10 9.61 -13.83
C ARG A 140 0.76 9.12 -14.31
N LEU A 141 -0.16 10.05 -14.38
CA LEU A 141 -1.38 9.90 -15.11
C LEU A 141 -1.09 9.59 -16.59
N VAL A 142 -2.04 9.00 -17.26
CA VAL A 142 -2.11 8.49 -18.65
C VAL A 142 -1.25 9.20 -19.75
N SER A 143 -0.75 10.42 -19.52
CA SER A 143 0.07 11.15 -20.50
C SER A 143 1.40 10.48 -20.84
N GLU A 144 1.93 9.62 -19.96
CA GLU A 144 3.18 8.89 -20.19
C GLU A 144 3.00 7.50 -20.81
N LEU A 145 1.77 7.02 -20.92
CA LEU A 145 1.45 5.83 -21.73
C LEU A 145 1.87 5.97 -23.20
N LYS A 146 2.04 7.21 -23.67
CA LYS A 146 2.48 7.51 -25.03
C LYS A 146 4.00 7.41 -25.23
N SER A 147 4.81 7.32 -24.18
CA SER A 147 6.27 7.43 -24.29
C SER A 147 7.07 6.15 -24.05
N ASN A 148 6.48 5.08 -23.51
CA ASN A 148 7.19 3.82 -23.30
C ASN A 148 7.13 2.92 -24.53
N GLN A 149 8.17 3.04 -25.36
CA GLN A 149 8.35 2.21 -26.59
C GLN A 149 8.82 0.77 -26.33
N ASN A 150 9.02 0.35 -25.08
CA ASN A 150 9.24 -1.07 -24.71
C ASN A 150 7.91 -1.68 -24.25
N LYS A 151 7.00 -1.88 -25.19
CA LYS A 151 5.74 -2.57 -24.93
C LYS A 151 6.00 -4.06 -24.76
N GLU A 152 5.87 -4.56 -23.54
CA GLU A 152 5.33 -5.91 -23.38
C GLU A 152 3.95 -5.93 -24.06
N SER A 153 3.66 -6.99 -24.80
CA SER A 153 2.52 -7.07 -25.74
C SER A 153 1.14 -7.03 -25.07
N TYR A 154 1.07 -6.87 -23.74
CA TYR A 154 -0.16 -6.92 -22.95
C TYR A 154 -0.07 -5.92 -21.80
N ASP A 155 -0.91 -4.89 -21.83
CA ASP A 155 -1.04 -3.89 -20.76
C ASP A 155 -2.53 -3.68 -20.45
N ASP A 156 -2.94 -4.06 -19.25
CA ASP A 156 -4.33 -3.97 -18.79
C ASP A 156 -4.88 -2.55 -18.84
N LEU A 157 -4.04 -1.54 -18.58
CA LEU A 157 -4.47 -0.15 -18.63
C LEU A 157 -4.79 0.32 -20.05
N GLU A 158 -4.04 -0.16 -21.04
CA GLU A 158 -4.33 0.12 -22.44
C GLU A 158 -5.57 -0.65 -22.92
N LEU A 159 -5.67 -1.93 -22.54
CA LEU A 159 -6.76 -2.80 -22.98
C LEU A 159 -8.10 -2.39 -22.38
N GLN A 160 -8.17 -1.96 -21.11
CA GLN A 160 -9.43 -1.52 -20.52
C GLN A 160 -10.08 -0.35 -21.27
N THR A 161 -9.26 0.45 -21.94
CA THR A 161 -9.73 1.62 -22.72
C THR A 161 -10.02 1.25 -24.17
N LYS A 162 -9.17 0.43 -24.81
CA LYS A 162 -9.25 0.12 -26.25
C LYS A 162 -10.10 -1.10 -26.54
N ASN A 163 -9.99 -2.14 -25.72
CA ASN A 163 -10.66 -3.42 -25.95
C ASN A 163 -11.02 -4.12 -24.63
N PRO A 164 -11.94 -3.54 -23.83
CA PRO A 164 -12.31 -4.07 -22.51
C PRO A 164 -12.92 -5.48 -22.59
N GLY A 165 -13.52 -5.84 -23.74
CA GLY A 165 -14.10 -7.16 -23.93
C GLY A 165 -13.05 -8.26 -23.97
N ASP A 166 -11.97 -8.08 -24.73
CA ASP A 166 -10.87 -9.05 -24.79
C ASP A 166 -10.14 -9.15 -23.46
N LEU A 167 -9.94 -8.02 -22.77
CA LEU A 167 -9.40 -8.03 -21.42
C LEU A 167 -10.27 -8.83 -20.45
N ALA A 168 -11.58 -8.62 -20.49
CA ALA A 168 -12.52 -9.37 -19.65
C ALA A 168 -12.46 -10.87 -19.94
N GLN A 169 -12.41 -11.27 -21.21
CA GLN A 169 -12.30 -12.66 -21.60
C GLN A 169 -11.00 -13.30 -21.11
N SER A 170 -9.86 -12.62 -21.30
CA SER A 170 -8.57 -13.07 -20.81
C SER A 170 -8.57 -13.31 -19.30
N LEU A 171 -9.14 -12.39 -18.53
CA LEU A 171 -9.26 -12.54 -17.08
C LEU A 171 -10.17 -13.71 -16.66
N LEU A 172 -11.26 -13.92 -17.41
CA LEU A 172 -12.14 -15.08 -17.19
C LEU A 172 -11.43 -16.41 -17.48
N ASP A 173 -10.60 -16.45 -18.50
CA ASP A 173 -9.80 -17.63 -18.85
C ASP A 173 -8.76 -17.94 -17.75
N GLU A 174 -8.25 -16.93 -17.05
CA GLU A 174 -7.41 -17.06 -15.86
C GLU A 174 -8.20 -17.39 -14.57
N GLY A 175 -9.53 -17.42 -14.63
CA GLY A 175 -10.42 -17.66 -13.49
C GLY A 175 -10.74 -16.43 -12.65
N ILE A 176 -10.34 -15.22 -13.09
CA ILE A 176 -10.65 -13.95 -12.44
C ILE A 176 -12.00 -13.45 -12.95
N LYS A 177 -12.98 -13.37 -12.06
CA LYS A 177 -14.39 -13.12 -12.40
C LYS A 177 -14.84 -11.67 -12.30
N ALA A 178 -13.94 -10.78 -11.93
CA ALA A 178 -14.25 -9.37 -11.77
C ALA A 178 -13.05 -8.51 -12.13
N MET A 179 -13.29 -7.35 -12.73
CA MET A 179 -12.25 -6.37 -13.04
C MET A 179 -12.69 -4.97 -12.60
N LYS A 180 -11.71 -4.13 -12.28
CA LYS A 180 -11.89 -2.71 -12.00
C LYS A 180 -11.26 -1.90 -13.11
N ILE A 181 -12.07 -1.08 -13.77
CA ILE A 181 -11.66 -0.18 -14.86
C ILE A 181 -11.84 1.28 -14.45
N TRP A 182 -11.21 2.20 -15.16
CA TRP A 182 -11.29 3.65 -14.94
C TRP A 182 -11.69 4.39 -16.21
N PRO A 183 -12.96 4.28 -16.65
CA PRO A 183 -13.42 4.82 -17.93
C PRO A 183 -13.39 6.35 -17.99
N PHE A 184 -13.25 7.04 -16.86
CA PHE A 184 -13.28 8.50 -16.77
C PHE A 184 -11.90 9.14 -16.56
N ASP A 185 -10.84 8.36 -16.36
CA ASP A 185 -9.51 8.90 -16.04
C ASP A 185 -8.95 9.77 -17.17
N GLU A 186 -9.22 9.44 -18.43
CA GLU A 186 -8.78 10.23 -19.59
C GLU A 186 -9.35 11.67 -19.58
N PHE A 187 -10.55 11.85 -19.01
CA PHE A 187 -11.21 13.16 -18.95
C PHE A 187 -10.74 14.00 -17.75
N ALA A 188 -10.12 13.37 -16.76
CA ALA A 188 -9.64 14.05 -15.56
C ALA A 188 -8.46 14.99 -15.84
N PHE A 189 -7.72 14.79 -16.92
CA PHE A 189 -6.57 15.63 -17.27
C PHE A 189 -6.94 17.09 -17.50
N ILE A 190 -7.98 17.32 -18.31
CA ILE A 190 -8.41 18.67 -18.71
C ILE A 190 -8.90 19.47 -17.50
N SER A 191 -9.65 18.80 -16.63
CA SER A 191 -10.28 19.41 -15.46
C SER A 191 -9.51 19.24 -14.16
N LYS A 192 -8.37 18.52 -14.17
CA LYS A 192 -7.63 18.10 -12.97
C LYS A 192 -8.52 17.37 -11.95
N GLY A 193 -9.49 16.61 -12.44
CA GLY A 193 -10.45 15.90 -11.61
C GLY A 193 -11.55 16.77 -10.96
N GLN A 194 -11.67 18.04 -11.33
CA GLN A 194 -12.62 18.95 -10.71
C GLN A 194 -14.03 18.87 -11.30
N MET A 195 -14.14 18.45 -12.55
CA MET A 195 -15.43 18.34 -13.25
C MET A 195 -15.35 17.38 -14.43
N ILE A 196 -16.51 16.88 -14.86
CA ILE A 196 -16.67 16.14 -16.12
C ILE A 196 -17.80 16.81 -16.93
N SER A 197 -17.62 16.92 -18.23
CA SER A 197 -18.67 17.41 -19.14
C SER A 197 -19.76 16.34 -19.33
N SER A 198 -20.99 16.76 -19.64
CA SER A 198 -22.08 15.82 -19.95
C SER A 198 -21.77 14.97 -21.17
N GLN A 199 -20.95 15.48 -22.10
CA GLN A 199 -20.49 14.73 -23.27
C GLN A 199 -19.48 13.65 -22.88
N ASP A 200 -18.50 13.95 -22.02
CA ASP A 200 -17.50 13.00 -21.59
C ASP A 200 -18.09 11.96 -20.63
N LEU A 201 -19.06 12.36 -19.81
CA LEU A 201 -19.81 11.42 -18.97
C LEU A 201 -20.51 10.35 -19.84
N LYS A 202 -21.11 10.74 -20.97
CA LYS A 202 -21.77 9.79 -21.89
C LYS A 202 -20.78 8.85 -22.60
N LYS A 203 -19.53 9.27 -22.79
CA LYS A 203 -18.50 8.41 -23.41
C LYS A 203 -17.96 7.35 -22.44
N GLY A 204 -17.95 7.64 -21.15
CA GLY A 204 -17.44 6.72 -20.14
C GLY A 204 -18.51 5.75 -19.59
N LEU A 205 -19.78 5.95 -19.94
CA LEU A 205 -20.89 5.04 -19.63
C LEU A 205 -21.14 4.05 -20.77
#